data_a3c65544d8dbe83cffddf13eb500aafa
#
_entry.id   a3c65544d8dbe83cffddf13eb500aafa
#
_cell.length_a   1.000
_cell.length_b   1.000
_cell.length_c   1.000
_cell.angle_alpha   90.00
_cell.angle_beta   90.00
_cell.angle_gamma   90.00
#
_symmetry.space_group_name_H-M   'P 1'
#
loop_
_entity.id
_entity.type
_entity.pdbx_description
1 polymer ?
#
loop_
_entity_poly.entity_id
_entity_poly.type
_entity_poly.pdbx_seq_one_letter_code
_entity_poly.pdbx_strand_id
1 'polypeptide(L)'
;MTAGSVLRRCLLLPALLLMTTPPASAAPQVRLAPLTFAMIEGWRHHPAAGAAAALRRSCTEMMSAGRGFVRAPRFAGTPADWQAACSAAADLPEAVDDNAMRRFVEAEFVPFRVDDGTRPQGLFTGYYEAAARGSRRRHGPYQVPIYGKPADLVAFDAKAEAKLGLRYGRYVAGVPHPYFSRAEIDGGALDGRGLELLFVDSPIDAFFIHIQGSGRVTMDDGTVVRLAYAAKSGLPYTAIGAVLHERGALSRDNLSMQALRDWLSRHPAEAPEVLRRNQSFIFFREASLENLALGPPGAQQVQLTPQRSLAVDRAFWALGTPVWLDTHVTMPGSPDRPFRMLMVAQDTGTAIRGAARGDVFFGADATAAILAGYMKNPGRMIVLLPKRLASKLKLQAP
;
A
#
# COMPACT_ATOMS: atom_id res chain seq x y z
N MET A 1 -0.49 -13.42 95.75
CA MET A 1 -1.69 -13.15 94.94
C MET A 1 -1.25 -12.83 93.56
N THR A 2 -1.24 -13.82 92.66
CA THR A 2 -0.66 -13.78 91.32
C THR A 2 -1.80 -13.90 90.31
N ALA A 3 -1.96 -12.86 89.47
CA ALA A 3 -2.92 -12.86 88.38
C ALA A 3 -2.23 -13.33 87.10
N GLY A 4 -2.67 -14.46 86.54
CA GLY A 4 -2.17 -14.98 85.29
C GLY A 4 -2.88 -14.37 84.10
N SER A 5 -2.11 -13.86 83.14
CA SER A 5 -2.61 -13.33 81.85
C SER A 5 -2.57 -14.43 80.79
N VAL A 6 -3.73 -14.71 80.17
CA VAL A 6 -3.87 -15.66 79.07
C VAL A 6 -3.70 -14.93 77.74
N LEU A 7 -2.60 -15.22 77.03
CA LEU A 7 -2.37 -14.70 75.68
C LEU A 7 -3.18 -15.55 74.67
N ARG A 8 -4.17 -14.93 74.04
CA ARG A 8 -4.87 -15.45 72.85
C ARG A 8 -4.03 -15.19 71.59
N ARG A 9 -3.50 -16.23 70.99
CA ARG A 9 -2.90 -16.19 69.67
C ARG A 9 -3.97 -16.18 68.58
N CYS A 10 -4.14 -15.05 67.88
CA CYS A 10 -4.92 -14.99 66.66
C CYS A 10 -4.07 -15.58 65.50
N LEU A 11 -4.50 -16.70 64.95
CA LEU A 11 -3.98 -17.21 63.68
C LEU A 11 -4.64 -16.43 62.53
N LEU A 12 -3.82 -15.60 61.87
CA LEU A 12 -4.17 -14.94 60.59
C LEU A 12 -3.84 -15.97 59.47
N LEU A 13 -4.86 -16.56 58.83
CA LEU A 13 -4.71 -17.25 57.55
C LEU A 13 -4.51 -16.20 56.42
N PRO A 14 -3.51 -16.33 55.57
CA PRO A 14 -3.41 -15.50 54.37
C PRO A 14 -4.46 -15.97 53.35
N ALA A 15 -5.38 -15.11 52.97
CA ALA A 15 -6.27 -15.29 51.85
C ALA A 15 -5.45 -15.22 50.52
N LEU A 16 -5.26 -16.33 49.87
CA LEU A 16 -4.65 -16.43 48.57
C LEU A 16 -5.64 -15.88 47.53
N LEU A 17 -5.51 -14.62 47.11
CA LEU A 17 -6.23 -14.07 45.96
C LEU A 17 -5.71 -14.72 44.69
N LEU A 18 -6.45 -15.68 44.16
CA LEU A 18 -6.26 -16.18 42.80
C LEU A 18 -6.62 -15.05 41.81
N MET A 19 -5.60 -14.33 41.34
CA MET A 19 -5.75 -13.44 40.20
C MET A 19 -6.02 -14.28 38.96
N THR A 20 -7.28 -14.40 38.55
CA THR A 20 -7.64 -14.95 37.23
C THR A 20 -7.20 -13.95 36.17
N THR A 21 -6.10 -14.21 35.48
CA THR A 21 -5.72 -13.48 34.26
C THR A 21 -6.85 -13.63 33.24
N PRO A 22 -7.39 -12.52 32.67
CA PRO A 22 -8.38 -12.66 31.60
C PRO A 22 -7.73 -13.44 30.43
N PRO A 23 -8.50 -14.30 29.74
CA PRO A 23 -7.97 -15.01 28.59
C PRO A 23 -7.46 -14.01 27.57
N ALA A 24 -6.23 -14.20 27.11
CA ALA A 24 -5.64 -13.41 26.04
C ALA A 24 -6.61 -13.43 24.84
N SER A 25 -7.12 -12.27 24.45
CA SER A 25 -7.98 -12.13 23.28
C SER A 25 -7.25 -12.75 22.09
N ALA A 26 -7.81 -13.81 21.53
CA ALA A 26 -7.24 -14.46 20.35
C ALA A 26 -7.09 -13.41 19.23
N ALA A 27 -5.91 -13.32 18.64
CA ALA A 27 -5.67 -12.42 17.52
C ALA A 27 -6.75 -12.65 16.43
N PRO A 28 -7.33 -11.58 15.86
CA PRO A 28 -8.41 -11.70 14.89
C PRO A 28 -7.98 -12.61 13.74
N GLN A 29 -8.75 -13.68 13.52
CA GLN A 29 -8.45 -14.66 12.48
C GLN A 29 -9.07 -14.22 11.15
N VAL A 30 -8.21 -14.00 10.16
CA VAL A 30 -8.66 -13.81 8.78
C VAL A 30 -9.34 -15.08 8.28
N ARG A 31 -10.57 -14.94 7.77
CA ARG A 31 -11.38 -16.02 7.19
C ARG A 31 -11.71 -15.73 5.74
N LEU A 32 -11.77 -16.79 4.95
CA LEU A 32 -12.21 -16.75 3.55
C LEU A 32 -13.56 -17.48 3.46
N ALA A 33 -14.64 -16.72 3.27
CA ALA A 33 -15.97 -17.27 3.10
C ALA A 33 -16.21 -17.53 1.60
N PRO A 34 -16.45 -18.79 1.20
CA PRO A 34 -16.65 -19.14 -0.20
C PRO A 34 -17.94 -18.51 -0.75
N LEU A 35 -17.92 -18.12 -2.01
CA LEU A 35 -19.06 -17.57 -2.75
C LEU A 35 -19.19 -18.28 -4.10
N THR A 36 -20.37 -18.12 -4.72
CA THR A 36 -20.53 -18.33 -6.17
C THR A 36 -20.49 -17.00 -6.87
N PHE A 37 -20.11 -16.96 -8.16
CA PHE A 37 -20.13 -15.74 -8.94
C PHE A 37 -21.52 -15.11 -9.04
N ALA A 38 -22.59 -15.92 -8.97
CA ALA A 38 -23.96 -15.45 -8.95
C ALA A 38 -24.31 -14.62 -7.70
N MET A 39 -23.60 -14.83 -6.58
CA MET A 39 -23.78 -14.08 -5.32
C MET A 39 -23.01 -12.75 -5.31
N ILE A 40 -22.17 -12.48 -6.32
CA ILE A 40 -21.37 -11.26 -6.41
C ILE A 40 -22.18 -10.18 -7.07
N GLU A 41 -22.56 -9.16 -6.30
CA GLU A 41 -23.33 -8.03 -6.80
C GLU A 41 -22.58 -7.28 -7.92
N GLY A 42 -23.23 -7.06 -9.05
CA GLY A 42 -22.68 -6.35 -10.21
C GLY A 42 -21.78 -7.21 -11.11
N TRP A 43 -21.45 -8.45 -10.75
CA TRP A 43 -20.54 -9.29 -11.54
C TRP A 43 -20.97 -9.45 -13.00
N ARG A 44 -22.24 -9.71 -13.25
CA ARG A 44 -22.77 -9.98 -14.61
C ARG A 44 -22.69 -8.78 -15.56
N HIS A 45 -22.67 -7.56 -15.03
CA HIS A 45 -22.74 -6.32 -15.83
C HIS A 45 -21.43 -5.52 -15.78
N HIS A 46 -20.40 -6.06 -15.10
CA HIS A 46 -19.12 -5.38 -14.96
C HIS A 46 -18.31 -5.42 -16.27
N PRO A 47 -17.61 -4.31 -16.64
CA PRO A 47 -16.67 -4.28 -17.75
C PRO A 47 -15.38 -5.06 -17.39
N ALA A 48 -15.46 -6.40 -17.43
CA ALA A 48 -14.40 -7.30 -16.98
C ALA A 48 -13.16 -7.26 -17.88
N ALA A 49 -13.34 -7.01 -19.19
CA ALA A 49 -12.28 -6.97 -20.19
C ALA A 49 -11.10 -6.07 -19.81
N GLY A 50 -11.41 -4.94 -19.16
CA GLY A 50 -10.38 -3.99 -18.72
C GLY A 50 -9.32 -4.55 -17.78
N ALA A 51 -9.56 -5.70 -17.11
CA ALA A 51 -8.59 -6.35 -16.24
C ALA A 51 -7.65 -7.33 -16.97
N ALA A 52 -7.98 -7.73 -18.22
CA ALA A 52 -7.26 -8.79 -18.93
C ALA A 52 -5.76 -8.48 -19.11
N ALA A 53 -5.42 -7.29 -19.62
CA ALA A 53 -4.03 -6.90 -19.83
C ALA A 53 -3.24 -6.80 -18.51
N ALA A 54 -3.86 -6.32 -17.43
CA ALA A 54 -3.23 -6.30 -16.11
C ALA A 54 -2.96 -7.72 -15.60
N LEU A 55 -3.93 -8.63 -15.75
CA LEU A 55 -3.79 -10.02 -15.34
C LEU A 55 -2.71 -10.75 -16.15
N ARG A 56 -2.67 -10.59 -17.49
CA ARG A 56 -1.61 -11.18 -18.33
C ARG A 56 -0.22 -10.75 -17.89
N ARG A 57 0.01 -9.43 -17.69
CA ARG A 57 1.32 -8.94 -17.20
C ARG A 57 1.68 -9.54 -15.85
N SER A 58 0.71 -9.65 -14.95
CA SER A 58 0.91 -10.27 -13.64
C SER A 58 1.24 -11.75 -13.76
N CYS A 59 0.55 -12.50 -14.61
CA CYS A 59 0.80 -13.91 -14.86
C CYS A 59 2.20 -14.13 -15.43
N THR A 60 2.61 -13.34 -16.42
CA THR A 60 3.97 -13.40 -16.98
C THR A 60 5.03 -13.23 -15.89
N GLU A 61 4.86 -12.25 -15.02
CA GLU A 61 5.80 -12.00 -13.91
C GLU A 61 5.77 -13.13 -12.87
N MET A 62 4.59 -13.61 -12.49
CA MET A 62 4.43 -14.70 -11.52
C MET A 62 5.12 -15.99 -11.99
N MET A 63 5.06 -16.28 -13.28
CA MET A 63 5.65 -17.50 -13.87
C MET A 63 7.14 -17.36 -14.18
N SER A 64 7.66 -16.15 -14.35
CA SER A 64 9.09 -15.91 -14.66
C SER A 64 9.91 -15.57 -13.40
N ALA A 65 9.60 -14.49 -12.70
CA ALA A 65 10.38 -14.00 -11.56
C ALA A 65 9.75 -14.30 -10.19
N GLY A 66 8.43 -14.53 -10.14
CA GLY A 66 7.72 -14.96 -8.94
C GLY A 66 7.79 -13.98 -7.75
N ARG A 67 8.00 -12.68 -7.98
CA ARG A 67 8.15 -11.67 -6.92
C ARG A 67 6.97 -11.59 -5.98
N GLY A 68 5.77 -11.97 -6.46
CA GLY A 68 4.56 -12.02 -5.66
C GLY A 68 4.63 -13.00 -4.48
N PHE A 69 5.45 -14.03 -4.57
CA PHE A 69 5.57 -15.12 -3.60
C PHE A 69 6.72 -14.95 -2.60
N VAL A 70 7.65 -14.01 -2.84
CA VAL A 70 8.91 -13.86 -2.06
C VAL A 70 8.69 -13.71 -0.55
N ARG A 71 7.54 -13.17 -0.11
CA ARG A 71 7.21 -13.01 1.32
C ARG A 71 6.37 -14.14 1.87
N ALA A 72 6.18 -15.23 1.13
CA ALA A 72 5.32 -16.34 1.49
C ALA A 72 3.95 -15.87 2.04
N PRO A 73 3.15 -15.10 1.24
CA PRO A 73 1.88 -14.60 1.71
C PRO A 73 0.95 -15.74 2.12
N ARG A 74 0.15 -15.53 3.16
CA ARG A 74 -0.65 -16.58 3.79
C ARG A 74 -1.55 -17.39 2.83
N PHE A 75 -2.13 -16.73 1.83
CA PHE A 75 -3.05 -17.35 0.87
C PHE A 75 -2.49 -17.40 -0.56
N ALA A 76 -1.18 -17.31 -0.71
CA ALA A 76 -0.54 -17.25 -2.04
C ALA A 76 -0.42 -18.62 -2.71
N GLY A 77 -0.25 -19.70 -1.94
CA GLY A 77 0.22 -20.97 -2.50
C GLY A 77 1.62 -20.85 -3.09
N THR A 78 1.85 -21.58 -4.17
CA THR A 78 3.11 -21.59 -4.93
C THR A 78 2.86 -21.20 -6.39
N PRO A 79 3.86 -20.79 -7.18
CA PRO A 79 3.69 -20.54 -8.62
C PRO A 79 2.98 -21.67 -9.36
N ALA A 80 3.26 -22.94 -9.01
CA ALA A 80 2.60 -24.09 -9.61
C ALA A 80 1.08 -24.14 -9.37
N ASP A 81 0.58 -23.55 -8.31
CA ASP A 81 -0.87 -23.48 -8.03
C ASP A 81 -1.57 -22.47 -8.95
N TRP A 82 -0.84 -21.55 -9.57
CA TRP A 82 -1.31 -20.51 -10.49
C TRP A 82 -1.11 -20.84 -11.96
N GLN A 83 -0.28 -21.83 -12.27
CA GLN A 83 0.17 -22.12 -13.63
C GLN A 83 -0.98 -22.32 -14.63
N ALA A 84 -2.01 -23.11 -14.28
CA ALA A 84 -3.13 -23.36 -15.19
C ALA A 84 -3.90 -22.06 -15.51
N ALA A 85 -4.26 -21.28 -14.50
CA ALA A 85 -4.94 -20.01 -14.67
C ALA A 85 -4.10 -18.99 -15.44
N CYS A 86 -2.78 -18.96 -15.22
CA CYS A 86 -1.87 -18.07 -15.94
C CYS A 86 -1.68 -18.49 -17.39
N SER A 87 -1.61 -19.80 -17.69
CA SER A 87 -1.58 -20.29 -19.08
C SER A 87 -2.88 -19.92 -19.80
N ALA A 88 -4.03 -20.19 -19.21
CA ALA A 88 -5.32 -19.81 -19.79
C ALA A 88 -5.46 -18.28 -19.98
N ALA A 89 -4.87 -17.46 -19.09
CA ALA A 89 -4.84 -16.00 -19.26
C ALA A 89 -3.96 -15.56 -20.45
N ALA A 90 -2.88 -16.28 -20.73
CA ALA A 90 -2.01 -16.02 -21.88
C ALA A 90 -2.71 -16.36 -23.22
N ASP A 91 -3.59 -17.37 -23.22
CA ASP A 91 -4.35 -17.81 -24.40
C ASP A 91 -5.55 -16.90 -24.72
N LEU A 92 -5.91 -15.97 -23.85
CA LEU A 92 -6.95 -14.99 -24.13
C LEU A 92 -6.56 -14.09 -25.32
N PRO A 93 -7.50 -13.78 -26.24
CA PRO A 93 -7.23 -12.85 -27.32
C PRO A 93 -6.82 -11.47 -26.78
N GLU A 94 -6.03 -10.73 -27.55
CA GLU A 94 -5.58 -9.40 -27.15
C GLU A 94 -6.77 -8.47 -26.87
N ALA A 95 -7.75 -8.47 -27.75
CA ALA A 95 -9.02 -7.76 -27.61
C ALA A 95 -10.09 -8.73 -27.09
N VAL A 96 -10.04 -9.03 -25.81
CA VAL A 96 -11.06 -9.85 -25.13
C VAL A 96 -12.28 -8.99 -24.76
N ASP A 97 -13.48 -9.52 -25.01
CA ASP A 97 -14.73 -8.89 -24.56
C ASP A 97 -15.06 -9.22 -23.09
N ASP A 98 -16.02 -8.49 -22.52
CA ASP A 98 -16.42 -8.66 -21.11
C ASP A 98 -16.98 -10.05 -20.80
N ASN A 99 -17.71 -10.67 -21.73
CA ASN A 99 -18.29 -11.99 -21.55
C ASN A 99 -17.20 -13.07 -21.59
N ALA A 100 -16.25 -12.98 -22.52
CA ALA A 100 -15.14 -13.90 -22.61
C ALA A 100 -14.24 -13.79 -21.37
N MET A 101 -13.95 -12.57 -20.90
CA MET A 101 -13.20 -12.38 -19.67
C MET A 101 -13.93 -12.94 -18.44
N ARG A 102 -15.25 -12.75 -18.32
CA ARG A 102 -16.03 -13.36 -17.22
C ARG A 102 -15.99 -14.88 -17.28
N ARG A 103 -16.24 -15.50 -18.45
CA ARG A 103 -16.16 -16.95 -18.62
C ARG A 103 -14.80 -17.49 -18.22
N PHE A 104 -13.72 -16.83 -18.62
CA PHE A 104 -12.37 -17.21 -18.22
C PHE A 104 -12.20 -17.15 -16.68
N VAL A 105 -12.60 -16.06 -16.04
CA VAL A 105 -12.49 -15.94 -14.58
C VAL A 105 -13.32 -17.00 -13.86
N GLU A 106 -14.55 -17.27 -14.31
CA GLU A 106 -15.42 -18.31 -13.73
C GLU A 106 -14.87 -19.73 -13.97
N ALA A 107 -14.18 -19.95 -15.10
CA ALA A 107 -13.54 -21.22 -15.40
C ALA A 107 -12.31 -21.50 -14.53
N GLU A 108 -11.50 -20.50 -14.22
CA GLU A 108 -10.19 -20.70 -13.60
C GLU A 108 -10.17 -20.41 -12.09
N PHE A 109 -11.10 -19.60 -11.56
CA PHE A 109 -11.04 -19.11 -10.18
C PHE A 109 -12.27 -19.48 -9.36
N VAL A 110 -12.10 -19.45 -8.04
CA VAL A 110 -13.15 -19.55 -7.02
C VAL A 110 -13.15 -18.25 -6.21
N PRO A 111 -14.31 -17.59 -6.04
CA PRO A 111 -14.41 -16.35 -5.29
C PRO A 111 -14.55 -16.62 -3.77
N PHE A 112 -13.83 -15.82 -2.97
CA PHE A 112 -13.92 -15.84 -1.51
C PHE A 112 -14.07 -14.43 -0.97
N ARG A 113 -15.10 -14.21 -0.17
CA ARG A 113 -15.20 -12.97 0.61
C ARG A 113 -14.17 -12.98 1.73
N VAL A 114 -13.42 -11.89 1.82
CA VAL A 114 -12.41 -11.69 2.87
C VAL A 114 -13.08 -11.10 4.10
N ASP A 115 -12.93 -11.79 5.23
CA ASP A 115 -13.26 -11.31 6.56
C ASP A 115 -11.95 -11.23 7.36
N ASP A 116 -11.52 -10.03 7.73
CA ASP A 116 -10.27 -9.86 8.48
C ASP A 116 -10.43 -10.00 10.00
N GLY A 117 -11.67 -10.28 10.45
CA GLY A 117 -12.00 -10.48 11.87
C GLY A 117 -11.87 -9.22 12.73
N THR A 118 -11.52 -8.06 12.16
CA THR A 118 -11.30 -6.81 12.89
C THR A 118 -12.40 -5.77 12.63
N ARG A 119 -13.01 -5.81 11.45
CA ARG A 119 -14.01 -4.82 10.98
C ARG A 119 -15.11 -5.51 10.20
N PRO A 120 -16.35 -5.01 10.26
CA PRO A 120 -17.46 -5.52 9.45
C PRO A 120 -17.22 -5.40 7.94
N GLN A 121 -16.41 -4.41 7.55
CA GLN A 121 -16.05 -4.10 6.17
C GLN A 121 -14.57 -3.72 6.09
N GLY A 122 -13.94 -4.00 4.94
CA GLY A 122 -12.60 -3.54 4.64
C GLY A 122 -12.52 -2.02 4.47
N LEU A 123 -11.32 -1.50 4.36
CA LEU A 123 -11.05 -0.08 4.09
C LEU A 123 -10.32 0.06 2.76
N PHE A 124 -10.87 0.90 1.89
CA PHE A 124 -10.29 1.16 0.57
C PHE A 124 -10.00 2.64 0.39
N THR A 125 -8.80 2.92 -0.09
CA THR A 125 -8.32 4.26 -0.41
C THR A 125 -7.85 4.31 -1.85
N GLY A 126 -7.41 5.45 -2.31
CA GLY A 126 -6.88 5.62 -3.65
C GLY A 126 -5.49 6.25 -3.66
N TYR A 127 -4.72 5.95 -4.70
CA TYR A 127 -3.47 6.63 -5.01
C TYR A 127 -3.37 6.88 -6.52
N TYR A 128 -2.46 7.77 -6.89
CA TYR A 128 -2.27 8.19 -8.27
C TYR A 128 -0.79 8.49 -8.54
N GLU A 129 -0.40 8.61 -9.78
CA GLU A 129 0.94 9.07 -10.16
C GLU A 129 0.99 10.59 -10.09
N ALA A 130 1.67 11.13 -9.09
CA ALA A 130 1.74 12.57 -8.84
C ALA A 130 2.48 13.29 -9.97
N ALA A 131 2.12 14.57 -10.21
CA ALA A 131 2.78 15.41 -11.21
C ALA A 131 3.57 16.54 -10.54
N ALA A 132 4.70 16.93 -11.16
CA ALA A 132 5.49 18.10 -10.78
C ALA A 132 6.16 18.71 -12.02
N ARG A 133 6.74 19.91 -11.86
CA ARG A 133 7.66 20.50 -12.84
C ARG A 133 9.08 20.38 -12.33
N GLY A 134 10.06 20.17 -13.22
CA GLY A 134 11.44 19.93 -12.80
C GLY A 134 12.49 20.34 -13.81
N SER A 135 13.75 20.20 -13.40
CA SER A 135 14.94 20.41 -14.23
C SER A 135 16.03 19.39 -13.82
N ARG A 136 16.92 19.07 -14.77
CA ARG A 136 18.14 18.28 -14.49
C ARG A 136 19.16 19.03 -13.65
N ARG A 137 19.06 20.34 -13.57
CA ARG A 137 19.99 21.18 -12.86
C ARG A 137 19.27 22.01 -11.81
N ARG A 138 19.94 22.32 -10.72
CA ARG A 138 19.45 23.25 -9.70
C ARG A 138 19.57 24.68 -10.24
N HIS A 139 18.46 25.33 -10.54
CA HIS A 139 18.39 26.72 -10.93
C HIS A 139 16.98 27.30 -10.77
N GLY A 140 16.85 28.63 -10.77
CA GLY A 140 15.55 29.31 -10.69
C GLY A 140 14.61 28.73 -9.63
N PRO A 141 13.38 28.32 -10.00
CA PRO A 141 12.46 27.72 -9.07
C PRO A 141 12.81 26.24 -8.69
N TYR A 142 13.63 25.56 -9.49
CA TYR A 142 13.95 24.14 -9.33
C TYR A 142 15.03 23.94 -8.26
N GLN A 143 14.61 23.91 -6.99
CA GLN A 143 15.53 23.86 -5.85
C GLN A 143 15.43 22.57 -5.03
N VAL A 144 14.35 21.79 -5.17
CA VAL A 144 14.06 20.63 -4.34
C VAL A 144 14.56 19.36 -5.03
N PRO A 145 15.60 18.69 -4.49
CA PRO A 145 16.15 17.49 -5.12
C PRO A 145 15.23 16.27 -4.98
N ILE A 146 15.18 15.47 -6.02
CA ILE A 146 14.64 14.10 -5.99
C ILE A 146 15.84 13.15 -6.11
N TYR A 147 16.03 12.33 -5.08
CA TYR A 147 17.21 11.48 -4.96
C TYR A 147 17.01 10.06 -5.48
N GLY A 148 18.05 9.53 -6.11
CA GLY A 148 18.25 8.11 -6.37
C GLY A 148 18.60 7.33 -5.10
N LYS A 149 18.51 5.98 -5.19
CA LYS A 149 18.84 5.13 -4.04
C LYS A 149 20.33 5.23 -3.69
N PRO A 150 20.68 5.60 -2.45
CA PRO A 150 22.06 5.61 -1.97
C PRO A 150 22.64 4.18 -1.88
N ALA A 151 23.93 4.03 -2.20
CA ALA A 151 24.61 2.73 -2.15
C ALA A 151 24.71 2.18 -0.72
N ASP A 152 24.83 3.06 0.28
CA ASP A 152 24.92 2.72 1.70
C ASP A 152 23.56 2.45 2.37
N LEU A 153 22.46 2.60 1.65
CA LEU A 153 21.14 2.20 2.13
C LEU A 153 20.93 0.71 1.84
N VAL A 154 20.96 -0.12 2.87
CA VAL A 154 20.91 -1.58 2.79
C VAL A 154 19.73 -2.17 3.56
N ALA A 155 19.32 -3.37 3.18
CA ALA A 155 18.44 -4.20 4.01
C ALA A 155 19.29 -4.82 5.15
N PHE A 156 18.78 -4.77 6.36
CA PHE A 156 19.43 -5.39 7.51
C PHE A 156 19.23 -6.91 7.52
N ASP A 157 20.20 -7.61 8.09
CA ASP A 157 20.03 -8.99 8.50
C ASP A 157 19.10 -9.10 9.73
N ALA A 158 18.71 -10.34 10.08
CA ALA A 158 17.79 -10.60 11.18
C ALA A 158 18.28 -10.04 12.53
N LYS A 159 19.61 -10.03 12.78
CA LYS A 159 20.20 -9.52 14.02
C LYS A 159 20.10 -7.99 14.11
N ALA A 160 20.44 -7.30 13.05
CA ALA A 160 20.34 -5.84 12.99
C ALA A 160 18.88 -5.38 12.99
N GLU A 161 17.98 -6.10 12.28
CA GLU A 161 16.54 -5.85 12.28
C GLU A 161 15.96 -6.00 13.70
N ALA A 162 16.30 -7.07 14.41
CA ALA A 162 15.85 -7.29 15.79
C ALA A 162 16.36 -6.21 16.75
N LYS A 163 17.62 -5.73 16.57
CA LYS A 163 18.23 -4.71 17.42
C LYS A 163 17.58 -3.33 17.26
N LEU A 164 17.23 -2.94 16.01
CA LEU A 164 16.77 -1.59 15.70
C LEU A 164 15.25 -1.49 15.48
N GLY A 165 14.56 -2.62 15.30
CA GLY A 165 13.17 -2.63 14.86
C GLY A 165 12.98 -2.09 13.44
N LEU A 166 14.05 -1.96 12.66
CA LEU A 166 14.06 -1.37 11.32
C LEU A 166 14.59 -2.39 10.31
N ARG A 167 13.91 -2.50 9.18
CA ARG A 167 14.29 -3.41 8.10
C ARG A 167 15.40 -2.86 7.20
N TYR A 168 15.56 -1.55 7.16
CA TYR A 168 16.52 -0.85 6.31
C TYR A 168 17.27 0.20 7.11
N GLY A 169 18.52 0.44 6.74
CA GLY A 169 19.36 1.45 7.34
C GLY A 169 20.75 1.47 6.71
N ARG A 170 21.76 1.80 7.47
CA ARG A 170 23.16 1.84 7.02
C ARG A 170 24.09 1.24 8.07
N TYR A 171 25.27 0.81 7.67
CA TYR A 171 26.33 0.44 8.59
C TYR A 171 27.35 1.56 8.69
N VAL A 172 27.74 1.91 9.91
CA VAL A 172 28.83 2.84 10.21
C VAL A 172 29.86 2.08 11.03
N ALA A 173 31.07 1.94 10.52
CA ALA A 173 32.12 1.12 11.15
C ALA A 173 31.63 -0.29 11.56
N GLY A 174 30.81 -0.92 10.72
CA GLY A 174 30.23 -2.25 10.99
C GLY A 174 29.05 -2.28 11.97
N VAL A 175 28.66 -1.14 12.54
CA VAL A 175 27.51 -1.05 13.45
C VAL A 175 26.26 -0.63 12.67
N PRO A 176 25.09 -1.32 12.85
CA PRO A 176 23.87 -0.92 12.19
C PRO A 176 23.27 0.33 12.82
N HIS A 177 22.90 1.29 11.97
CA HIS A 177 22.26 2.57 12.30
C HIS A 177 21.01 2.78 11.44
N PRO A 178 19.99 3.51 11.94
CA PRO A 178 18.93 4.02 11.09
C PRO A 178 19.52 4.79 9.90
N TYR A 179 18.79 4.78 8.79
CA TYR A 179 19.13 5.72 7.71
C TYR A 179 18.68 7.14 8.09
N PHE A 180 19.12 8.13 7.32
CA PHE A 180 18.73 9.51 7.56
C PHE A 180 17.22 9.72 7.49
N SER A 181 16.69 10.49 8.41
CA SER A 181 15.33 10.96 8.42
C SER A 181 15.10 12.03 7.35
N ARG A 182 13.83 12.31 7.03
CA ARG A 182 13.48 13.43 6.14
C ARG A 182 14.11 14.75 6.61
N ALA A 183 14.04 15.06 7.90
CA ALA A 183 14.60 16.30 8.45
C ALA A 183 16.12 16.41 8.22
N GLU A 184 16.85 15.31 8.40
CA GLU A 184 18.30 15.27 8.15
C GLU A 184 18.61 15.39 6.65
N ILE A 185 17.82 14.73 5.78
CA ILE A 185 18.01 14.82 4.32
C ILE A 185 17.68 16.22 3.82
N ASP A 186 16.57 16.81 4.27
CA ASP A 186 16.21 18.19 3.97
C ASP A 186 17.24 19.21 4.52
N GLY A 187 17.98 18.81 5.56
CA GLY A 187 19.11 19.57 6.15
C GLY A 187 20.45 19.33 5.47
N GLY A 188 20.50 18.56 4.36
CA GLY A 188 21.71 18.37 3.56
C GLY A 188 22.52 17.11 3.84
N ALA A 189 21.99 16.11 4.57
CA ALA A 189 22.72 14.86 4.87
C ALA A 189 23.16 14.07 3.63
N LEU A 190 22.58 14.37 2.45
CA LEU A 190 22.91 13.74 1.17
C LEU A 190 23.64 14.68 0.20
N ASP A 191 23.88 15.94 0.56
CA ASP A 191 24.51 16.92 -0.32
C ASP A 191 25.92 16.48 -0.76
N GLY A 192 26.24 16.76 -2.01
CA GLY A 192 27.55 16.42 -2.60
C GLY A 192 27.77 14.92 -2.86
N ARG A 193 26.75 14.08 -2.67
CA ARG A 193 26.88 12.63 -2.92
C ARG A 193 26.54 12.23 -4.36
N GLY A 194 26.10 13.16 -5.21
CA GLY A 194 25.75 12.93 -6.60
C GLY A 194 24.54 11.99 -6.77
N LEU A 195 23.57 12.10 -5.87
CA LEU A 195 22.39 11.23 -5.82
C LEU A 195 21.15 11.88 -6.46
N GLU A 196 21.25 13.16 -6.86
CA GLU A 196 20.17 13.93 -7.42
C GLU A 196 19.83 13.44 -8.84
N LEU A 197 18.60 12.93 -9.04
CA LEU A 197 18.10 12.56 -10.37
C LEU A 197 17.65 13.81 -11.13
N LEU A 198 16.95 14.70 -10.43
CA LEU A 198 16.40 15.94 -10.92
C LEU A 198 16.01 16.84 -9.73
N PHE A 199 15.63 18.11 -10.04
CA PHE A 199 15.14 19.08 -9.06
C PHE A 199 13.73 19.51 -9.44
N VAL A 200 12.80 19.56 -8.47
CA VAL A 200 11.45 20.06 -8.69
C VAL A 200 11.27 21.45 -8.08
N ASP A 201 10.23 22.17 -8.53
CA ASP A 201 9.95 23.54 -8.13
C ASP A 201 9.16 23.67 -6.83
N SER A 202 8.56 22.59 -6.35
CA SER A 202 7.67 22.60 -5.21
C SER A 202 8.05 21.52 -4.17
N PRO A 203 8.37 21.90 -2.92
CA PRO A 203 8.58 20.92 -1.83
C PRO A 203 7.30 20.17 -1.48
N ILE A 204 6.13 20.77 -1.72
CA ILE A 204 4.85 20.11 -1.53
C ILE A 204 4.68 19.01 -2.56
N ASP A 205 4.95 19.27 -3.85
CA ASP A 205 4.84 18.26 -4.90
C ASP A 205 5.88 17.15 -4.72
N ALA A 206 7.12 17.48 -4.35
CA ALA A 206 8.12 16.50 -3.96
C ALA A 206 7.61 15.59 -2.84
N PHE A 207 7.02 16.15 -1.80
CA PHE A 207 6.47 15.39 -0.69
C PHE A 207 5.35 14.44 -1.15
N PHE A 208 4.45 14.91 -2.00
CA PHE A 208 3.38 14.05 -2.52
C PHE A 208 3.90 12.97 -3.47
N ILE A 209 4.93 13.23 -4.28
CA ILE A 209 5.64 12.19 -5.04
C ILE A 209 6.19 11.11 -4.08
N HIS A 210 6.78 11.49 -2.94
CA HIS A 210 7.24 10.54 -1.92
C HIS A 210 6.08 9.72 -1.33
N ILE A 211 4.93 10.35 -1.03
CA ILE A 211 3.77 9.64 -0.47
C ILE A 211 3.18 8.66 -1.48
N GLN A 212 3.08 9.07 -2.75
CA GLN A 212 2.54 8.23 -3.82
C GLN A 212 3.54 7.13 -4.27
N GLY A 213 4.84 7.33 -4.01
CA GLY A 213 5.90 6.41 -4.41
C GLY A 213 6.25 6.46 -5.89
N SER A 214 5.64 7.37 -6.64
CA SER A 214 5.89 7.61 -8.06
C SER A 214 5.45 9.01 -8.48
N GLY A 215 5.94 9.47 -9.63
CA GLY A 215 5.52 10.75 -10.19
C GLY A 215 5.94 10.95 -11.65
N ARG A 216 5.24 11.86 -12.32
CA ARG A 216 5.63 12.39 -13.65
C ARG A 216 6.14 13.80 -13.46
N VAL A 217 7.32 14.05 -13.95
CA VAL A 217 7.94 15.37 -13.89
C VAL A 217 8.05 15.91 -15.31
N THR A 218 7.34 17.01 -15.58
CA THR A 218 7.52 17.78 -16.82
C THR A 218 8.76 18.66 -16.63
N MET A 219 9.78 18.40 -17.44
CA MET A 219 11.06 19.10 -17.36
C MET A 219 10.98 20.47 -18.02
N ASP A 220 11.92 21.34 -17.68
CA ASP A 220 12.05 22.70 -18.24
C ASP A 220 12.33 22.73 -19.76
N ASP A 221 12.85 21.61 -20.31
CA ASP A 221 13.03 21.41 -21.76
C ASP A 221 11.78 20.82 -22.44
N GLY A 222 10.67 20.63 -21.71
CA GLY A 222 9.42 20.05 -22.20
C GLY A 222 9.37 18.51 -22.23
N THR A 223 10.48 17.84 -21.93
CA THR A 223 10.46 16.38 -21.80
C THR A 223 9.73 15.92 -20.54
N VAL A 224 9.30 14.67 -20.50
CA VAL A 224 8.65 14.09 -19.32
C VAL A 224 9.50 12.95 -18.77
N VAL A 225 9.79 13.00 -17.48
CA VAL A 225 10.49 11.94 -16.75
C VAL A 225 9.51 11.26 -15.82
N ARG A 226 9.48 9.91 -15.83
CA ARG A 226 8.75 9.13 -14.86
C ARG A 226 9.68 8.70 -13.73
N LEU A 227 9.26 9.02 -12.51
CA LEU A 227 9.88 8.54 -11.27
C LEU A 227 9.12 7.31 -10.75
N ALA A 228 9.85 6.26 -10.44
CA ALA A 228 9.33 5.06 -9.81
C ALA A 228 10.10 4.76 -8.53
N TYR A 229 9.43 4.14 -7.56
CA TYR A 229 10.02 3.72 -6.30
C TYR A 229 11.28 2.87 -6.51
N ALA A 230 12.34 3.20 -5.80
CA ALA A 230 13.57 2.42 -5.74
C ALA A 230 13.84 1.87 -4.34
N ALA A 231 13.73 2.71 -3.31
CA ALA A 231 13.97 2.33 -1.92
C ALA A 231 13.27 3.28 -0.95
N LYS A 232 13.28 2.93 0.34
CA LYS A 232 12.87 3.82 1.44
C LYS A 232 13.90 3.81 2.56
N SER A 233 14.00 4.90 3.31
CA SER A 233 14.92 5.05 4.45
C SER A 233 14.73 4.00 5.55
N GLY A 234 13.54 3.37 5.62
CA GLY A 234 13.21 2.39 6.65
C GLY A 234 12.56 3.00 7.89
N LEU A 235 12.63 4.31 8.06
CA LEU A 235 12.01 5.01 9.18
C LEU A 235 10.49 5.00 9.12
N PRO A 236 9.79 5.19 10.25
CA PRO A 236 8.34 5.18 10.34
C PRO A 236 7.68 6.23 9.44
N TYR A 237 6.55 5.85 8.87
CA TYR A 237 5.67 6.77 8.16
C TYR A 237 4.72 7.45 9.16
N THR A 238 4.67 8.78 9.10
CA THR A 238 3.69 9.58 9.83
C THR A 238 2.78 10.31 8.85
N ALA A 239 1.47 10.09 8.96
CA ALA A 239 0.47 10.80 8.17
C ALA A 239 0.39 12.26 8.62
N ILE A 240 0.82 13.22 7.79
CA ILE A 240 0.78 14.65 8.14
C ILE A 240 -0.63 15.19 8.37
N GLY A 241 -1.64 14.53 7.80
CA GLY A 241 -3.05 14.85 8.09
C GLY A 241 -3.41 14.64 9.56
N ALA A 242 -2.89 13.58 10.20
CA ALA A 242 -3.06 13.37 11.63
C ALA A 242 -2.38 14.49 12.45
N VAL A 243 -1.17 14.88 12.03
CA VAL A 243 -0.44 16.00 12.67
C VAL A 243 -1.23 17.31 12.60
N LEU A 244 -1.80 17.64 11.44
CA LEU A 244 -2.61 18.85 11.28
C LEU A 244 -3.93 18.79 12.05
N HIS A 245 -4.52 17.60 12.15
CA HIS A 245 -5.70 17.39 12.99
C HIS A 245 -5.39 17.57 14.47
N GLU A 246 -4.33 16.97 14.98
CA GLU A 246 -3.88 17.12 16.38
C GLU A 246 -3.57 18.57 16.73
N ARG A 247 -3.11 19.38 15.79
CA ARG A 247 -2.90 20.83 15.93
C ARG A 247 -4.20 21.66 15.85
N GLY A 248 -5.34 21.02 15.56
CA GLY A 248 -6.61 21.72 15.32
C GLY A 248 -6.67 22.50 13.99
N ALA A 249 -5.69 22.31 13.11
CA ALA A 249 -5.60 23.00 11.81
C ALA A 249 -6.57 22.44 10.76
N LEU A 250 -6.90 21.14 10.84
CA LEU A 250 -7.88 20.48 9.97
C LEU A 250 -8.80 19.59 10.80
N SER A 251 -10.10 19.60 10.50
CA SER A 251 -11.05 18.67 11.11
C SER A 251 -10.86 17.25 10.55
N ARG A 252 -11.26 16.24 11.33
CA ARG A 252 -11.16 14.82 10.91
C ARG A 252 -11.92 14.53 9.62
N ASP A 253 -13.01 15.24 9.39
CA ASP A 253 -13.85 15.07 8.20
C ASP A 253 -13.30 15.78 6.97
N ASN A 254 -12.28 16.63 7.15
CA ASN A 254 -11.62 17.38 6.09
C ASN A 254 -10.11 17.03 5.99
N LEU A 255 -9.79 15.74 5.96
CA LEU A 255 -8.41 15.25 5.82
C LEU A 255 -8.14 14.71 4.40
N SER A 256 -8.76 15.31 3.38
CA SER A 256 -8.46 14.96 1.99
C SER A 256 -7.05 15.43 1.59
N MET A 257 -6.48 14.81 0.56
CA MET A 257 -5.18 15.22 0.01
C MET A 257 -5.20 16.66 -0.47
N GLN A 258 -6.31 17.11 -1.04
CA GLN A 258 -6.53 18.48 -1.49
C GLN A 258 -6.49 19.46 -0.32
N ALA A 259 -7.19 19.16 0.77
CA ALA A 259 -7.18 20.01 1.97
C ALA A 259 -5.78 20.11 2.59
N LEU A 260 -5.01 19.01 2.57
CA LEU A 260 -3.61 19.03 3.01
C LEU A 260 -2.75 19.94 2.12
N ARG A 261 -2.86 19.81 0.78
CA ARG A 261 -2.15 20.66 -0.18
C ARG A 261 -2.50 22.14 0.01
N ASP A 262 -3.78 22.43 0.15
CA ASP A 262 -4.27 23.78 0.33
C ASP A 262 -3.77 24.39 1.64
N TRP A 263 -3.76 23.62 2.71
CA TRP A 263 -3.22 24.10 3.98
C TRP A 263 -1.72 24.39 3.87
N LEU A 264 -0.92 23.45 3.37
CA LEU A 264 0.53 23.61 3.18
C LEU A 264 0.87 24.83 2.30
N SER A 265 0.11 25.05 1.24
CA SER A 265 0.31 26.17 0.33
C SER A 265 -0.01 27.52 0.97
N ARG A 266 -1.01 27.57 1.87
CA ARG A 266 -1.39 28.78 2.60
C ARG A 266 -0.50 29.06 3.83
N HIS A 267 0.28 28.09 4.28
CA HIS A 267 1.16 28.20 5.45
C HIS A 267 2.61 27.86 5.11
N PRO A 268 3.26 28.61 4.18
CA PRO A 268 4.59 28.26 3.67
C PRO A 268 5.68 28.29 4.76
N ALA A 269 5.50 29.08 5.82
CA ALA A 269 6.46 29.14 6.94
C ALA A 269 6.39 27.87 7.82
N GLU A 270 5.21 27.26 7.97
CA GLU A 270 5.00 26.07 8.82
C GLU A 270 5.13 24.76 8.03
N ALA A 271 4.90 24.81 6.72
CA ALA A 271 4.89 23.63 5.86
C ALA A 271 6.15 22.76 6.01
N PRO A 272 7.39 23.29 6.03
CA PRO A 272 8.58 22.46 6.16
C PRO A 272 8.60 21.65 7.46
N GLU A 273 8.20 22.26 8.58
CA GLU A 273 8.14 21.56 9.87
C GLU A 273 7.09 20.42 9.85
N VAL A 274 5.90 20.69 9.31
CA VAL A 274 4.83 19.69 9.16
C VAL A 274 5.28 18.52 8.27
N LEU A 275 5.90 18.80 7.14
CA LEU A 275 6.40 17.77 6.22
C LEU A 275 7.47 16.87 6.87
N ARG A 276 8.37 17.46 7.67
CA ARG A 276 9.43 16.76 8.41
C ARG A 276 8.93 15.86 9.54
N ARG A 277 7.68 16.02 10.00
CA ARG A 277 7.06 15.08 10.95
C ARG A 277 6.96 13.66 10.37
N ASN A 278 6.85 13.53 9.06
CA ASN A 278 7.01 12.24 8.40
C ASN A 278 8.49 11.91 8.20
N GLN A 279 9.07 11.10 9.07
CA GLN A 279 10.48 10.71 9.03
C GLN A 279 10.83 9.84 7.82
N SER A 280 9.86 9.11 7.26
CA SER A 280 10.06 8.24 6.11
C SER A 280 10.47 9.05 4.87
N PHE A 281 11.50 8.58 4.17
CA PHE A 281 11.96 9.17 2.91
C PHE A 281 12.00 8.10 1.81
N ILE A 282 11.57 8.46 0.61
CA ILE A 282 11.54 7.57 -0.55
C ILE A 282 12.63 7.99 -1.53
N PHE A 283 13.34 7.00 -2.06
CA PHE A 283 14.33 7.15 -3.12
C PHE A 283 13.76 6.60 -4.42
N PHE A 284 14.10 7.23 -5.52
CA PHE A 284 13.49 6.95 -6.82
C PHE A 284 14.49 6.37 -7.82
N ARG A 285 13.98 5.90 -8.93
CA ARG A 285 14.68 5.64 -10.18
C ARG A 285 13.83 6.16 -11.32
N GLU A 286 14.46 6.47 -12.42
CA GLU A 286 13.72 6.74 -13.64
C GLU A 286 13.15 5.44 -14.20
N ALA A 287 11.96 5.52 -14.78
CA ALA A 287 11.25 4.40 -15.38
C ALA A 287 10.79 4.75 -16.79
N SER A 288 10.60 3.71 -17.62
CA SER A 288 10.14 3.87 -19.00
C SER A 288 8.80 4.59 -19.09
N LEU A 289 8.64 5.38 -20.14
CA LEU A 289 7.42 6.09 -20.56
C LEU A 289 6.80 5.50 -21.83
N GLU A 290 7.14 4.28 -22.22
CA GLU A 290 6.69 3.65 -23.47
C GLU A 290 5.17 3.65 -23.61
N ASN A 291 4.44 3.51 -22.50
CA ASN A 291 2.97 3.60 -22.49
C ASN A 291 2.50 4.61 -21.45
N LEU A 292 2.10 5.80 -21.92
CA LEU A 292 1.59 6.88 -21.07
C LEU A 292 0.23 6.57 -20.44
N ALA A 293 -0.57 5.66 -21.03
CA ALA A 293 -1.85 5.24 -20.48
C ALA A 293 -1.70 4.33 -19.24
N LEU A 294 -0.52 3.71 -19.08
CA LEU A 294 -0.19 2.91 -17.91
C LEU A 294 0.59 3.73 -16.88
N GLY A 295 0.47 3.32 -15.62
CA GLY A 295 1.22 3.86 -14.51
C GLY A 295 2.67 3.35 -14.44
N PRO A 296 3.39 3.70 -13.37
CA PRO A 296 4.73 3.21 -13.10
C PRO A 296 4.70 1.71 -12.79
N PRO A 297 5.86 1.03 -12.79
CA PRO A 297 5.96 -0.32 -12.24
C PRO A 297 5.60 -0.34 -10.76
N GLY A 298 4.61 -1.17 -10.38
CA GLY A 298 4.26 -1.43 -8.99
C GLY A 298 5.25 -2.36 -8.28
N ALA A 299 4.91 -2.81 -7.08
CA ALA A 299 5.75 -3.74 -6.31
C ALA A 299 5.98 -5.08 -7.00
N GLN A 300 5.06 -5.50 -7.88
CA GLN A 300 5.23 -6.67 -8.75
C GLN A 300 6.21 -6.42 -9.91
N GLN A 301 6.66 -5.18 -10.11
CA GLN A 301 7.49 -4.75 -11.25
C GLN A 301 6.79 -4.87 -12.63
N VAL A 302 5.46 -4.83 -12.63
CA VAL A 302 4.64 -4.66 -13.82
C VAL A 302 4.00 -3.28 -13.80
N GLN A 303 3.77 -2.68 -14.98
CA GLN A 303 3.11 -1.38 -15.08
C GLN A 303 1.67 -1.44 -14.56
N LEU A 304 1.32 -0.47 -13.71
CA LEU A 304 -0.01 -0.36 -13.13
C LEU A 304 -1.03 0.10 -14.18
N THR A 305 -2.23 -0.45 -14.09
CA THR A 305 -3.35 -0.08 -14.95
C THR A 305 -4.34 0.75 -14.14
N PRO A 306 -4.70 1.98 -14.59
CA PRO A 306 -5.70 2.80 -13.92
C PRO A 306 -7.00 2.02 -13.64
N GLN A 307 -7.48 2.11 -12.40
CA GLN A 307 -8.70 1.45 -11.91
C GLN A 307 -8.73 -0.09 -12.08
N ARG A 308 -7.58 -0.72 -12.35
CA ARG A 308 -7.43 -2.19 -12.45
C ARG A 308 -6.30 -2.73 -11.58
N SER A 309 -5.39 -1.88 -11.13
CA SER A 309 -4.33 -2.26 -10.20
C SER A 309 -4.70 -1.89 -8.77
N LEU A 310 -4.46 -2.82 -7.85
CA LEU A 310 -4.74 -2.67 -6.43
C LEU A 310 -3.45 -2.89 -5.64
N ALA A 311 -3.14 -1.97 -4.72
CA ALA A 311 -2.12 -2.22 -3.70
C ALA A 311 -2.76 -2.98 -2.53
N VAL A 312 -2.09 -4.04 -2.06
CA VAL A 312 -2.58 -4.95 -1.02
C VAL A 312 -1.53 -5.24 0.04
N ASP A 313 -1.95 -5.83 1.16
CA ASP A 313 -1.02 -6.33 2.16
C ASP A 313 -0.40 -7.66 1.72
N ARG A 314 0.89 -7.64 1.46
CA ARG A 314 1.68 -8.80 1.03
C ARG A 314 1.89 -9.87 2.11
N ALA A 315 1.41 -9.65 3.32
CA ALA A 315 1.35 -10.73 4.33
C ALA A 315 0.24 -11.75 4.00
N PHE A 316 -0.77 -11.33 3.25
CA PHE A 316 -1.93 -12.18 2.95
C PHE A 316 -2.00 -12.61 1.49
N TRP A 317 -1.71 -11.70 0.54
CA TRP A 317 -1.96 -11.88 -0.89
C TRP A 317 -0.68 -11.89 -1.72
N ALA A 318 -0.61 -12.84 -2.65
CA ALA A 318 0.39 -12.77 -3.71
C ALA A 318 0.10 -11.58 -4.62
N LEU A 319 1.15 -10.91 -5.08
CA LEU A 319 0.99 -9.98 -6.20
C LEU A 319 0.68 -10.79 -7.46
N GLY A 320 -0.37 -10.39 -8.17
CA GLY A 320 -0.99 -11.10 -9.28
C GLY A 320 -2.38 -11.64 -8.94
N THR A 321 -2.78 -11.67 -7.65
CA THR A 321 -4.12 -12.13 -7.24
C THR A 321 -5.20 -11.25 -7.82
N PRO A 322 -6.17 -11.81 -8.60
CA PRO A 322 -7.37 -11.07 -9.01
C PRO A 322 -8.28 -10.83 -7.81
N VAL A 323 -8.88 -9.64 -7.78
CA VAL A 323 -9.74 -9.17 -6.69
C VAL A 323 -10.98 -8.51 -7.28
N TRP A 324 -12.14 -8.92 -6.83
CA TRP A 324 -13.35 -8.13 -6.99
C TRP A 324 -13.46 -7.17 -5.82
N LEU A 325 -13.46 -5.88 -6.13
CA LEU A 325 -13.66 -4.81 -5.16
C LEU A 325 -15.08 -4.26 -5.30
N ASP A 326 -15.83 -4.23 -4.19
CA ASP A 326 -17.16 -3.64 -4.10
C ASP A 326 -17.15 -2.57 -2.99
N THR A 327 -17.13 -1.32 -3.40
CA THR A 327 -17.06 -0.14 -2.55
C THR A 327 -17.73 1.05 -3.23
N HIS A 328 -17.43 2.26 -2.77
CA HIS A 328 -17.91 3.50 -3.37
C HIS A 328 -16.72 4.42 -3.66
N VAL A 329 -16.91 5.36 -4.57
CA VAL A 329 -15.99 6.49 -4.77
C VAL A 329 -16.73 7.78 -4.45
N THR A 330 -16.02 8.65 -3.75
CA THR A 330 -16.48 9.97 -3.35
C THR A 330 -15.93 11.02 -4.30
N MET A 331 -16.79 11.91 -4.80
CA MET A 331 -16.42 13.08 -5.57
C MET A 331 -16.96 14.34 -4.88
N PRO A 332 -16.17 15.41 -4.77
CA PRO A 332 -16.65 16.67 -4.17
C PRO A 332 -17.93 17.16 -4.85
N GLY A 333 -18.93 17.50 -4.03
CA GLY A 333 -20.21 18.03 -4.52
C GLY A 333 -21.12 17.02 -5.22
N SER A 334 -20.81 15.72 -5.18
CA SER A 334 -21.62 14.67 -5.79
C SER A 334 -21.89 13.54 -4.78
N PRO A 335 -23.02 12.84 -4.89
CA PRO A 335 -23.27 11.64 -4.10
C PRO A 335 -22.22 10.57 -4.37
N ASP A 336 -21.94 9.74 -3.38
CA ASP A 336 -21.09 8.55 -3.52
C ASP A 336 -21.64 7.64 -4.63
N ARG A 337 -20.74 7.14 -5.47
CA ARG A 337 -21.09 6.24 -6.56
C ARG A 337 -20.53 4.86 -6.32
N PRO A 338 -21.29 3.78 -6.61
CA PRO A 338 -20.76 2.42 -6.53
C PRO A 338 -19.50 2.27 -7.37
N PHE A 339 -18.48 1.65 -6.77
CA PHE A 339 -17.23 1.26 -7.43
C PHE A 339 -17.07 -0.25 -7.31
N ARG A 340 -17.52 -0.96 -8.33
CA ARG A 340 -17.46 -2.42 -8.43
C ARG A 340 -16.57 -2.80 -9.59
N MET A 341 -15.42 -3.42 -9.27
CA MET A 341 -14.35 -3.54 -10.25
C MET A 341 -13.55 -4.83 -10.07
N LEU A 342 -13.34 -5.55 -11.18
CA LEU A 342 -12.33 -6.60 -11.23
C LEU A 342 -10.96 -5.95 -11.34
N MET A 343 -10.10 -6.20 -10.37
CA MET A 343 -8.77 -5.63 -10.22
C MET A 343 -7.72 -6.73 -10.08
N VAL A 344 -6.46 -6.38 -10.15
CA VAL A 344 -5.33 -7.27 -9.91
C VAL A 344 -4.42 -6.67 -8.84
N ALA A 345 -4.04 -7.45 -7.85
CA ALA A 345 -3.08 -7.05 -6.82
C ALA A 345 -1.69 -6.94 -7.46
N GLN A 346 -1.21 -5.72 -7.74
CA GLN A 346 0.06 -5.48 -8.44
C GLN A 346 1.03 -4.61 -7.63
N ASP A 347 0.54 -4.07 -6.52
CA ASP A 347 1.31 -3.12 -5.72
C ASP A 347 1.11 -3.35 -4.22
N THR A 348 1.85 -2.59 -3.41
CA THR A 348 1.76 -2.56 -1.96
C THR A 348 2.21 -1.21 -1.42
N GLY A 349 1.83 -0.88 -0.20
CA GLY A 349 2.26 0.34 0.48
C GLY A 349 2.52 0.11 1.96
N THR A 350 3.29 1.00 2.59
CA THR A 350 3.61 0.91 4.02
C THR A 350 2.36 1.00 4.89
N ALA A 351 1.38 1.80 4.47
CA ALA A 351 0.09 2.00 5.15
C ALA A 351 -0.97 0.94 4.78
N ILE A 352 -0.68 0.05 3.83
CA ILE A 352 -1.62 -0.97 3.39
C ILE A 352 -1.42 -2.21 4.26
N ARG A 353 -2.21 -2.30 5.35
CA ARG A 353 -2.14 -3.35 6.36
C ARG A 353 -3.50 -3.95 6.64
N GLY A 354 -3.56 -5.29 6.63
CA GLY A 354 -4.76 -6.10 6.84
C GLY A 354 -5.24 -6.81 5.59
N ALA A 355 -5.97 -7.93 5.79
CA ALA A 355 -6.39 -8.79 4.70
C ALA A 355 -7.46 -8.12 3.81
N ALA A 356 -8.39 -7.35 4.41
CA ALA A 356 -9.44 -6.62 3.70
C ALA A 356 -9.06 -5.14 3.50
N ARG A 357 -7.81 -4.85 3.14
CA ARG A 357 -7.28 -3.52 2.87
C ARG A 357 -6.78 -3.41 1.43
N GLY A 358 -7.23 -2.41 0.71
CA GLY A 358 -6.77 -2.15 -0.66
C GLY A 358 -6.60 -0.66 -0.93
N ASP A 359 -5.69 -0.32 -1.86
CA ASP A 359 -5.46 1.03 -2.36
C ASP A 359 -5.54 1.01 -3.88
N VAL A 360 -6.51 1.75 -4.44
CA VAL A 360 -6.84 1.72 -5.87
C VAL A 360 -5.93 2.66 -6.63
N PHE A 361 -5.23 2.18 -7.65
CA PHE A 361 -4.48 3.03 -8.57
C PHE A 361 -5.45 3.70 -9.56
N PHE A 362 -5.58 5.02 -9.48
CA PHE A 362 -6.52 5.75 -10.34
C PHE A 362 -5.90 6.26 -11.65
N GLY A 363 -4.58 6.33 -11.76
CA GLY A 363 -3.90 6.86 -12.95
C GLY A 363 -3.05 8.09 -12.65
N ALA A 364 -2.95 9.03 -13.59
CA ALA A 364 -2.02 10.16 -13.50
C ALA A 364 -2.64 11.53 -13.86
N ASP A 365 -3.93 11.58 -14.17
CA ASP A 365 -4.62 12.83 -14.54
C ASP A 365 -5.25 13.55 -13.33
N ALA A 366 -5.81 14.72 -13.56
CA ALA A 366 -6.45 15.52 -12.52
C ALA A 366 -7.65 14.80 -11.89
N THR A 367 -8.40 14.02 -12.66
CA THR A 367 -9.53 13.22 -12.16
C THR A 367 -9.02 12.10 -11.24
N ALA A 368 -7.91 11.45 -11.63
CA ALA A 368 -7.25 10.44 -10.79
C ALA A 368 -6.80 11.03 -9.44
N ALA A 369 -6.23 12.24 -9.45
CA ALA A 369 -5.81 12.92 -8.23
C ALA A 369 -7.01 13.24 -7.30
N ILE A 370 -8.14 13.66 -7.86
CA ILE A 370 -9.38 13.92 -7.11
C ILE A 370 -9.91 12.62 -6.51
N LEU A 371 -10.13 11.59 -7.33
CA LEU A 371 -10.65 10.30 -6.88
C LEU A 371 -9.76 9.68 -5.79
N ALA A 372 -8.45 9.66 -6.02
CA ALA A 372 -7.49 9.16 -5.06
C ALA A 372 -7.50 9.95 -3.73
N GLY A 373 -7.61 11.28 -3.83
CA GLY A 373 -7.56 12.17 -2.67
C GLY A 373 -8.77 12.08 -1.74
N TYR A 374 -9.95 11.73 -2.30
CA TYR A 374 -11.19 11.63 -1.54
C TYR A 374 -11.58 10.18 -1.19
N MET A 375 -10.99 9.17 -1.85
CA MET A 375 -11.35 7.79 -1.59
C MET A 375 -10.84 7.32 -0.23
N LYS A 376 -11.74 7.14 0.73
CA LYS A 376 -11.52 6.51 2.04
C LYS A 376 -12.80 5.82 2.46
N ASN A 377 -13.15 4.77 1.77
CA ASN A 377 -14.49 4.19 1.84
C ASN A 377 -14.45 2.76 2.41
N PRO A 378 -15.46 2.37 3.19
CA PRO A 378 -15.68 0.98 3.54
C PRO A 378 -16.09 0.18 2.31
N GLY A 379 -15.87 -1.13 2.34
CA GLY A 379 -16.26 -1.98 1.22
C GLY A 379 -16.00 -3.45 1.47
N ARG A 380 -16.29 -4.25 0.45
CA ARG A 380 -16.08 -5.69 0.45
C ARG A 380 -14.96 -6.07 -0.51
N MET A 381 -14.06 -6.91 -0.05
CA MET A 381 -13.00 -7.51 -0.86
C MET A 381 -13.35 -8.97 -1.11
N ILE A 382 -13.40 -9.37 -2.37
CA ILE A 382 -13.58 -10.76 -2.77
C ILE A 382 -12.35 -11.15 -3.58
N VAL A 383 -11.55 -12.06 -3.03
CA VAL A 383 -10.36 -12.56 -3.72
C VAL A 383 -10.74 -13.74 -4.60
N LEU A 384 -10.11 -13.84 -5.75
CA LEU A 384 -10.31 -14.92 -6.71
C LEU A 384 -9.06 -15.80 -6.67
N LEU A 385 -9.20 -16.99 -6.07
CA LEU A 385 -8.10 -17.95 -5.97
C LEU A 385 -8.22 -19.01 -7.07
N PRO A 386 -7.10 -19.41 -7.71
CA PRO A 386 -7.14 -20.50 -8.67
C PRO A 386 -7.80 -21.75 -8.07
N LYS A 387 -8.59 -22.49 -8.84
CA LYS A 387 -9.30 -23.70 -8.39
C LYS A 387 -8.36 -24.69 -7.70
N ARG A 388 -7.16 -24.89 -8.24
CA ARG A 388 -6.13 -25.74 -7.64
C ARG A 388 -5.71 -25.27 -6.25
N LEU A 389 -5.48 -23.95 -6.08
CA LEU A 389 -5.11 -23.39 -4.79
C LEU A 389 -6.25 -23.48 -3.78
N ALA A 390 -7.49 -23.17 -4.20
CA ALA A 390 -8.67 -23.28 -3.35
C ALA A 390 -8.84 -24.70 -2.81
N SER A 391 -8.70 -25.72 -3.66
CA SER A 391 -8.75 -27.12 -3.26
C SER A 391 -7.65 -27.49 -2.26
N LYS A 392 -6.41 -27.05 -2.50
CA LYS A 392 -5.25 -27.30 -1.63
C LYS A 392 -5.42 -26.67 -0.25
N LEU A 393 -6.02 -25.50 -0.16
CA LEU A 393 -6.33 -24.82 1.10
C LEU A 393 -7.58 -25.39 1.78
N LYS A 394 -8.22 -26.42 1.22
CA LYS A 394 -9.50 -27.02 1.68
C LYS A 394 -10.63 -25.97 1.79
N LEU A 395 -10.58 -24.95 0.98
CA LEU A 395 -11.61 -23.93 0.84
C LEU A 395 -12.64 -24.46 -0.18
N GLN A 396 -13.72 -25.07 0.29
CA GLN A 396 -14.78 -25.57 -0.60
C GLN A 396 -15.66 -24.42 -1.07
N ALA A 397 -16.04 -24.44 -2.35
CA ALA A 397 -17.15 -23.62 -2.84
C ALA A 397 -18.46 -24.05 -2.17
N PRO A 398 -19.42 -23.14 -1.96
CA PRO A 398 -20.74 -23.48 -1.42
C PRO A 398 -21.53 -24.38 -2.35
#